data_fa77c879c7c73ebed60714143f47d44c
#
_entry.id   fa77c879c7c73ebed60714143f47d44c
#
_cell.length_a   1.000
_cell.length_b   1.000
_cell.length_c   1.000
_cell.angle_alpha   90.00
_cell.angle_beta   90.00
_cell.angle_gamma   90.00
#
_symmetry.space_group_name_H-M   'P 1'
#
loop_
_entity.id
_entity.type
_entity.pdbx_description
1 polymer ?
#
loop_
_entity_poly.entity_id
_entity_poly.type
_entity_poly.pdbx_seq_one_letter_code
_entity_poly.pdbx_strand_id
1 'polypeptide(L)'
;MKKLMLSITMLLGCLSSVSAEPYWLQKPVQCAEPKEVVTHQAKVYREIPFLMLYGKSLTPTGTFKNVSYILSVNMETKTWTMIEFASELKQACIIATGSDFKPAPQKKDIDIKFNP
;
A
#
# COMPACT_ATOMS: atom_id res chain seq x y z
N MET A 1 47.17 0.36 -27.30
CA MET A 1 46.59 1.68 -27.02
C MET A 1 45.12 1.78 -27.39
N LYS A 2 44.66 1.16 -28.46
CA LYS A 2 43.23 1.20 -28.82
C LYS A 2 42.31 0.43 -27.87
N LYS A 3 42.81 -0.56 -27.15
CA LYS A 3 42.03 -1.36 -26.18
C LYS A 3 41.72 -0.62 -24.88
N LEU A 4 42.50 0.37 -24.49
CA LEU A 4 42.31 1.17 -23.29
C LEU A 4 41.16 2.19 -23.43
N MET A 5 40.91 2.70 -24.63
CA MET A 5 39.82 3.65 -24.88
C MET A 5 38.42 3.00 -24.85
N LEU A 6 38.33 1.73 -25.25
CA LEU A 6 37.04 0.98 -25.21
C LEU A 6 36.58 0.68 -23.81
N SER A 7 37.48 0.48 -22.85
CA SER A 7 37.15 0.20 -21.45
C SER A 7 36.59 1.43 -20.74
N ILE A 8 37.03 2.62 -21.09
CA ILE A 8 36.54 3.88 -20.46
C ILE A 8 35.12 4.20 -20.92
N THR A 9 34.79 3.89 -22.17
CA THR A 9 33.47 4.16 -22.74
C THR A 9 32.38 3.26 -22.11
N MET A 10 32.70 2.03 -21.72
CA MET A 10 31.79 1.13 -21.06
C MET A 10 31.45 1.57 -19.62
N LEU A 11 32.38 2.15 -18.90
CA LEU A 11 32.17 2.63 -17.54
C LEU A 11 31.19 3.82 -17.48
N LEU A 12 31.22 4.68 -18.48
CA LEU A 12 30.30 5.83 -18.57
C LEU A 12 28.87 5.41 -18.92
N GLY A 13 28.67 4.31 -19.63
CA GLY A 13 27.36 3.78 -19.96
C GLY A 13 26.62 3.18 -18.75
N CYS A 14 27.32 2.63 -17.76
CA CYS A 14 26.72 2.06 -16.57
C CYS A 14 26.24 3.11 -15.56
N LEU A 15 26.75 4.33 -15.61
CA LEU A 15 26.38 5.40 -14.68
C LEU A 15 25.07 6.09 -15.06
N SER A 16 24.59 5.94 -16.28
CA SER A 16 23.35 6.57 -16.76
C SER A 16 22.07 5.79 -16.47
N SER A 17 22.17 4.59 -15.87
CA SER A 17 21.03 3.71 -15.62
C SER A 17 20.50 3.75 -14.19
N VAL A 18 20.87 4.76 -13.37
CA VAL A 18 20.56 4.80 -11.93
C VAL A 18 19.32 5.63 -11.60
N SER A 19 18.63 6.21 -12.58
CA SER A 19 17.41 6.96 -12.29
C SER A 19 16.22 6.00 -12.16
N ALA A 20 15.64 5.95 -10.95
CA ALA A 20 14.44 5.17 -10.70
C ALA A 20 13.20 6.03 -10.99
N GLU A 21 12.44 5.67 -12.01
CA GLU A 21 11.16 6.31 -12.30
C GLU A 21 10.02 5.56 -11.61
N PRO A 22 8.98 6.27 -11.14
CA PRO A 22 7.80 5.61 -10.60
C PRO A 22 7.16 4.70 -11.65
N TYR A 23 6.70 3.54 -11.21
CA TYR A 23 6.02 2.59 -12.10
C TYR A 23 4.84 1.97 -11.38
N TRP A 24 3.87 1.49 -12.17
CA TRP A 24 2.67 0.87 -11.64
C TRP A 24 2.90 -0.62 -11.42
N LEU A 25 2.51 -1.09 -10.23
CA LEU A 25 2.52 -2.51 -9.90
C LEU A 25 1.10 -3.01 -9.79
N GLN A 26 0.89 -4.26 -10.20
CA GLN A 26 -0.35 -4.96 -9.96
C GLN A 26 -0.18 -5.84 -8.72
N LYS A 27 -1.12 -5.70 -7.79
CA LYS A 27 -1.14 -6.51 -6.58
C LYS A 27 -2.46 -7.28 -6.53
N PRO A 28 -2.42 -8.62 -6.40
CA PRO A 28 -3.65 -9.38 -6.25
C PRO A 28 -4.33 -9.05 -4.92
N VAL A 29 -5.64 -8.83 -4.96
CA VAL A 29 -6.46 -8.57 -3.79
C VAL A 29 -7.71 -9.42 -3.85
N GLN A 30 -8.24 -9.77 -2.69
CA GLN A 30 -9.51 -10.49 -2.60
C GLN A 30 -10.64 -9.49 -2.46
N CYS A 31 -11.60 -9.58 -3.35
CA CYS A 31 -12.76 -8.70 -3.37
C CYS A 31 -14.05 -9.49 -3.29
N ALA A 32 -15.02 -8.93 -2.61
CA ALA A 32 -16.37 -9.48 -2.51
C ALA A 32 -17.36 -8.34 -2.27
N GLU A 33 -18.62 -8.69 -2.10
CA GLU A 33 -19.64 -7.72 -1.75
C GLU A 33 -19.29 -7.07 -0.39
N PRO A 34 -19.45 -5.73 -0.23
CA PRO A 34 -19.03 -5.03 1.00
C PRO A 34 -19.57 -5.65 2.28
N LYS A 35 -20.85 -6.00 2.30
CA LYS A 35 -21.48 -6.60 3.47
C LYS A 35 -20.83 -7.94 3.82
N GLU A 36 -20.48 -8.74 2.85
CA GLU A 36 -19.83 -10.03 3.07
C GLU A 36 -18.46 -9.88 3.67
N VAL A 37 -17.66 -8.95 3.17
CA VAL A 37 -16.30 -8.73 3.68
C VAL A 37 -16.34 -8.29 5.13
N VAL A 38 -17.12 -7.27 5.45
CA VAL A 38 -17.21 -6.75 6.81
C VAL A 38 -17.76 -7.80 7.77
N THR A 39 -18.79 -8.53 7.37
CA THR A 39 -19.39 -9.59 8.17
C THR A 39 -18.42 -10.74 8.42
N HIS A 40 -17.68 -11.14 7.40
CA HIS A 40 -16.68 -12.20 7.52
C HIS A 40 -15.60 -11.83 8.54
N GLN A 41 -15.08 -10.61 8.45
CA GLN A 41 -14.06 -10.16 9.39
C GLN A 41 -14.58 -10.08 10.82
N ALA A 42 -15.84 -9.68 10.99
CA ALA A 42 -16.47 -9.63 12.30
C ALA A 42 -16.69 -11.02 12.89
N LYS A 43 -17.14 -11.98 12.09
CA LYS A 43 -17.47 -13.33 12.57
C LYS A 43 -16.24 -14.20 12.78
N VAL A 44 -15.30 -14.18 11.84
CA VAL A 44 -14.15 -15.09 11.85
C VAL A 44 -13.03 -14.56 12.73
N TYR A 45 -12.69 -13.26 12.59
CA TYR A 45 -11.57 -12.66 13.30
C TYR A 45 -11.99 -11.76 14.45
N ARG A 46 -13.29 -11.58 14.65
CA ARG A 46 -13.85 -10.69 15.66
C ARG A 46 -13.30 -9.26 15.56
N GLU A 47 -13.05 -8.84 14.32
CA GLU A 47 -12.61 -7.49 14.01
C GLU A 47 -13.82 -6.60 13.77
N ILE A 48 -13.81 -5.42 14.36
CA ILE A 48 -14.85 -4.43 14.18
C ILE A 48 -14.27 -3.22 13.43
N PRO A 49 -15.08 -2.51 12.61
CA PRO A 49 -14.63 -1.27 12.02
C PRO A 49 -14.20 -0.27 13.08
N PHE A 50 -12.98 0.22 12.94
CA PHE A 50 -12.36 1.14 13.89
C PHE A 50 -12.19 2.54 13.30
N LEU A 51 -11.70 2.63 12.06
CA LEU A 51 -11.52 3.89 11.35
C LEU A 51 -12.10 3.78 9.95
N MET A 52 -12.70 4.87 9.50
CA MET A 52 -13.07 5.06 8.10
C MET A 52 -12.26 6.20 7.52
N LEU A 53 -11.63 5.94 6.39
CA LEU A 53 -10.78 6.90 5.70
C LEU A 53 -11.37 7.19 4.33
N TYR A 54 -11.42 8.45 3.98
CA TYR A 54 -11.94 8.90 2.68
C TYR A 54 -10.86 9.63 1.93
N GLY A 55 -10.71 9.32 0.66
CA GLY A 55 -9.66 9.94 -0.12
C GLY A 55 -9.80 9.70 -1.60
N LYS A 56 -8.71 9.96 -2.29
CA LYS A 56 -8.62 9.77 -3.74
C LYS A 56 -7.38 8.97 -4.06
N SER A 57 -7.53 8.09 -5.03
CA SER A 57 -6.43 7.30 -5.56
C SER A 57 -6.13 7.74 -6.99
N LEU A 58 -4.85 7.84 -7.31
CA LEU A 58 -4.41 8.15 -8.67
C LEU A 58 -4.46 6.88 -9.52
N THR A 59 -5.08 6.99 -10.69
CA THR A 59 -5.13 5.90 -11.66
C THR A 59 -3.96 5.98 -12.64
N PRO A 60 -3.62 4.88 -13.35
CA PRO A 60 -2.55 4.90 -14.35
C PRO A 60 -2.78 5.89 -15.49
N THR A 61 -4.02 6.30 -15.73
CA THR A 61 -4.35 7.29 -16.77
C THR A 61 -4.20 8.73 -16.31
N GLY A 62 -3.75 8.95 -15.05
CA GLY A 62 -3.56 10.28 -14.49
C GLY A 62 -4.80 10.91 -13.89
N THR A 63 -5.90 10.18 -13.82
CA THR A 63 -7.14 10.65 -13.19
C THR A 63 -7.20 10.24 -11.73
N PHE A 64 -8.02 10.94 -10.93
CA PHE A 64 -8.26 10.57 -9.54
C PHE A 64 -9.60 9.86 -9.40
N LYS A 65 -9.62 8.87 -8.56
CA LYS A 65 -10.79 8.07 -8.26
C LYS A 65 -11.09 8.15 -6.77
N ASN A 66 -12.35 8.39 -6.41
CA ASN A 66 -12.74 8.39 -5.01
C ASN A 66 -12.64 7.00 -4.42
N VAL A 67 -12.00 6.89 -3.28
CA VAL A 67 -11.86 5.63 -2.54
C VAL A 67 -12.19 5.86 -1.08
N SER A 68 -12.66 4.83 -0.43
CA SER A 68 -12.79 4.82 1.02
C SER A 68 -12.20 3.53 1.57
N TYR A 69 -11.70 3.63 2.80
CA TYR A 69 -11.06 2.50 3.47
C TYR A 69 -11.70 2.31 4.83
N ILE A 70 -11.82 1.05 5.23
CA ILE A 70 -12.14 0.71 6.60
C ILE A 70 -10.96 -0.05 7.19
N LEU A 71 -10.50 0.40 8.35
CA LEU A 71 -9.59 -0.36 9.16
C LEU A 71 -10.41 -1.08 10.21
N SER A 72 -10.50 -2.40 10.10
CA SER A 72 -11.15 -3.25 11.10
C SER A 72 -10.09 -3.82 12.02
N VAL A 73 -10.37 -3.86 13.32
CA VAL A 73 -9.41 -4.30 14.34
C VAL A 73 -10.07 -5.16 15.40
N ASN A 74 -9.28 -6.06 15.95
CA ASN A 74 -9.59 -6.76 17.20
C ASN A 74 -8.62 -6.26 18.27
N MET A 75 -9.11 -5.55 19.26
CA MET A 75 -8.27 -4.93 20.27
C MET A 75 -7.61 -5.94 21.22
N GLU A 76 -8.15 -7.14 21.32
CA GLU A 76 -7.60 -8.19 22.18
C GLU A 76 -6.46 -8.95 21.49
N THR A 77 -6.73 -9.44 20.28
CA THR A 77 -5.76 -10.24 19.52
C THR A 77 -4.79 -9.38 18.72
N LYS A 78 -5.09 -8.11 18.55
CA LYS A 78 -4.31 -7.16 17.74
C LYS A 78 -4.31 -7.47 16.25
N THR A 79 -5.22 -8.31 15.79
CA THR A 79 -5.41 -8.53 14.35
C THR A 79 -6.12 -7.33 13.73
N TRP A 80 -5.81 -7.08 12.47
CA TRP A 80 -6.41 -5.98 11.72
C TRP A 80 -6.54 -6.30 10.25
N THR A 81 -7.47 -5.63 9.60
CA THR A 81 -7.70 -5.76 8.16
C THR A 81 -7.99 -4.38 7.58
N MET A 82 -7.28 -4.03 6.52
CA MET A 82 -7.55 -2.84 5.75
C MET A 82 -8.39 -3.22 4.53
N ILE A 83 -9.57 -2.62 4.44
CA ILE A 83 -10.55 -2.90 3.39
C ILE A 83 -10.72 -1.65 2.55
N GLU A 84 -10.58 -1.79 1.23
CA GLU A 84 -10.82 -0.70 0.28
C GLU A 84 -12.20 -0.88 -0.35
N PHE A 85 -12.97 0.21 -0.38
CA PHE A 85 -14.26 0.24 -1.06
C PHE A 85 -14.16 1.04 -2.34
N ALA A 86 -14.43 0.37 -3.45
CA ALA A 86 -14.57 1.01 -4.75
C ALA A 86 -16.06 1.23 -4.99
N SER A 87 -16.51 2.46 -4.80
CA SER A 87 -17.93 2.80 -4.90
C SER A 87 -18.53 2.52 -6.27
N GLU A 88 -17.74 2.69 -7.33
CA GLU A 88 -18.19 2.45 -8.69
C GLU A 88 -18.43 0.98 -8.98
N LEU A 89 -17.63 0.09 -8.39
CA LEU A 89 -17.73 -1.35 -8.61
C LEU A 89 -18.59 -2.06 -7.58
N LYS A 90 -19.05 -1.35 -6.56
CA LYS A 90 -19.81 -1.91 -5.44
C LYS A 90 -19.13 -3.13 -4.82
N GLN A 91 -17.80 -3.04 -4.73
CA GLN A 91 -16.95 -4.10 -4.20
C GLN A 91 -16.14 -3.60 -3.02
N ALA A 92 -15.83 -4.51 -2.13
CA ALA A 92 -14.87 -4.29 -1.06
C ALA A 92 -13.72 -5.27 -1.23
N CYS A 93 -12.51 -4.76 -1.15
CA CYS A 93 -11.30 -5.55 -1.36
C CYS A 93 -10.43 -5.51 -0.11
N ILE A 94 -9.95 -6.67 0.32
CA ILE A 94 -8.98 -6.77 1.40
C ILE A 94 -7.61 -6.45 0.81
N ILE A 95 -7.03 -5.32 1.21
CA ILE A 95 -5.75 -4.88 0.67
C ILE A 95 -4.57 -5.23 1.56
N ALA A 96 -4.81 -5.44 2.85
CA ALA A 96 -3.78 -5.87 3.79
C ALA A 96 -4.41 -6.40 5.06
N THR A 97 -3.74 -7.36 5.68
CA THR A 97 -4.10 -7.88 7.00
C THR A 97 -2.84 -8.03 7.82
N GLY A 98 -3.00 -8.04 9.14
CA GLY A 98 -1.87 -8.21 10.03
C GLY A 98 -2.28 -8.80 11.38
N SER A 99 -1.28 -9.21 12.14
CA SER A 99 -1.46 -9.84 13.45
C SER A 99 -1.00 -8.97 14.61
N ASP A 100 -0.56 -7.76 14.34
CA ASP A 100 -0.12 -6.84 15.38
C ASP A 100 -0.29 -5.41 14.91
N PHE A 101 -0.60 -4.52 15.84
CA PHE A 101 -0.58 -3.09 15.60
C PHE A 101 -0.20 -2.36 16.88
N LYS A 102 0.41 -1.22 16.72
CA LYS A 102 0.82 -0.35 17.83
C LYS A 102 0.75 1.10 17.39
N PRO A 103 0.69 2.04 18.32
CA PRO A 103 0.71 3.46 17.97
C PRO A 103 1.91 3.81 17.11
N ALA A 104 1.70 4.74 16.18
CA ALA A 104 2.78 5.22 15.33
C ALA A 104 3.86 5.93 16.19
N PRO A 105 5.13 5.86 15.77
CA PRO A 105 6.21 6.58 16.46
C PRO A 105 5.94 8.08 16.53
N GLN A 106 6.50 8.73 17.55
CA GLN A 106 6.43 10.18 17.67
C GLN A 106 7.18 10.85 16.51
N LYS A 107 6.80 12.08 16.18
CA LYS A 107 7.37 12.81 15.05
C LYS A 107 8.90 12.81 15.04
N LYS A 108 9.52 13.02 16.21
CA LYS A 108 10.98 13.02 16.34
C LYS A 108 11.60 11.68 15.93
N ASP A 109 10.93 10.58 16.24
CA ASP A 109 11.42 9.25 15.90
C ASP A 109 11.28 8.96 14.41
N ILE A 110 10.22 9.48 13.79
CA ILE A 110 10.01 9.40 12.36
C ILE A 110 11.09 10.14 11.60
N ASP A 111 11.43 11.36 12.03
CA ASP A 111 12.45 12.19 11.40
C ASP A 111 13.82 11.50 11.42
N ILE A 112 14.15 10.80 12.50
CA ILE A 112 15.40 10.04 12.61
C ILE A 112 15.41 8.86 11.65
N LYS A 113 14.29 8.16 11.48
CA LYS A 113 14.20 6.95 10.67
C LYS A 113 14.17 7.21 9.16
N PHE A 114 13.56 8.31 8.75
CA PHE A 114 13.37 8.64 7.35
C PHE A 114 14.35 9.68 6.83
N ASN A 115 15.24 10.14 7.66
CA ASN A 115 16.29 11.07 7.24
C ASN A 115 17.42 10.28 6.61
N PRO A 116 17.67 10.47 5.30
CA PRO A 116 18.71 9.74 4.56
C PRO A 116 20.13 10.11 5.00
#